data_500af27347ed6e88ff27fc3a2e426c2a
#
_entry.id   500af27347ed6e88ff27fc3a2e426c2a
#
_cell.length_a   1.000
_cell.length_b   1.000
_cell.length_c   1.000
_cell.angle_alpha   90.00
_cell.angle_beta   90.00
_cell.angle_gamma   90.00
#
_symmetry.space_group_name_H-M   'P 1'
#
loop_
_entity.id
_entity.type
_entity.pdbx_description
1 polymer ?
#
loop_
_entity_poly.entity_id
_entity_poly.type
_entity_poly.pdbx_seq_one_letter_code
_entity_poly.pdbx_strand_id
1 'polypeptide(L)' 'MDSEKAVDILKQALLIEKKGNAFYRQVAAAAAHPEVKQFFETMAEEEVRHIQILSEQYK' A
#
# COMPACT_ATOMS: atom_id res chain seq x y z
N MET A 1 -1.07 -25.46 -1.94
CA MET A 1 -2.19 -24.50 -1.88
C MET A 1 -2.81 -24.40 -3.25
N ASP A 2 -4.13 -24.47 -3.35
CA ASP A 2 -4.76 -24.38 -4.66
C ASP A 2 -4.76 -22.94 -5.17
N SER A 3 -5.01 -22.79 -6.48
CA SER A 3 -4.91 -21.49 -7.14
C SER A 3 -5.96 -20.49 -6.66
N GLU A 4 -7.16 -20.96 -6.27
CA GLU A 4 -8.21 -20.07 -5.77
C GLU A 4 -7.81 -19.42 -4.44
N LYS A 5 -7.24 -20.21 -3.53
CA LYS A 5 -6.76 -19.66 -2.26
C LYS A 5 -5.61 -18.69 -2.45
N ALA A 6 -4.71 -19.00 -3.39
CA ALA A 6 -3.60 -18.10 -3.70
C ALA A 6 -4.12 -16.76 -4.22
N VAL A 7 -5.12 -16.80 -5.10
CA VAL A 7 -5.71 -15.58 -5.65
C VAL A 7 -6.40 -14.78 -4.54
N ASP A 8 -7.14 -15.44 -3.65
CA ASP A 8 -7.81 -14.76 -2.55
C ASP A 8 -6.81 -14.07 -1.61
N ILE A 9 -5.70 -14.75 -1.32
CA ILE A 9 -4.65 -14.17 -0.48
C ILE A 9 -4.06 -12.94 -1.14
N LEU A 10 -3.80 -12.99 -2.44
CA LEU A 10 -3.28 -11.84 -3.19
C LEU A 10 -4.26 -10.66 -3.19
N LYS A 11 -5.55 -10.94 -3.35
CA LYS A 11 -6.58 -9.90 -3.28
C LYS A 11 -6.60 -9.23 -1.92
N GLN A 12 -6.51 -10.01 -0.84
CA GLN A 12 -6.48 -9.46 0.51
C GLN A 12 -5.23 -8.63 0.73
N ALA A 13 -4.08 -9.09 0.25
CA ALA A 13 -2.83 -8.35 0.36
C ALA A 13 -2.92 -7.01 -0.36
N LEU A 14 -3.48 -7.01 -1.58
CA LEU A 14 -3.68 -5.78 -2.34
C LEU A 14 -4.56 -4.79 -1.59
N LEU A 15 -5.64 -5.28 -0.98
CA LEU A 15 -6.56 -4.43 -0.23
C LEU A 15 -5.86 -3.81 0.99
N ILE A 16 -5.07 -4.59 1.71
CA ILE A 16 -4.31 -4.10 2.87
C ILE A 16 -3.33 -3.02 2.43
N GLU A 17 -2.60 -3.24 1.33
CA GLU A 17 -1.64 -2.25 0.83
C GLU A 17 -2.33 -0.96 0.40
N LYS A 18 -3.49 -1.05 -0.24
CA LYS A 18 -4.26 0.13 -0.65
C LYS A 18 -4.75 0.92 0.55
N LYS A 19 -5.20 0.24 1.60
CA LYS A 19 -5.60 0.90 2.84
C LYS A 19 -4.41 1.59 3.51
N GLY A 20 -3.24 0.93 3.50
CA GLY A 20 -2.02 1.51 4.04
C GLY A 20 -1.61 2.76 3.29
N ASN A 21 -1.69 2.73 1.95
CA ASN A 21 -1.40 3.90 1.12
C ASN A 21 -2.32 5.07 1.48
N ALA A 22 -3.62 4.82 1.58
CA ALA A 22 -4.59 5.85 1.94
C ALA A 22 -4.31 6.43 3.33
N PHE A 23 -3.98 5.56 4.29
CA PHE A 23 -3.66 5.98 5.65
C PHE A 23 -2.43 6.90 5.67
N TYR A 24 -1.36 6.50 4.99
CA TYR A 24 -0.14 7.30 4.96
C TYR A 24 -0.37 8.65 4.30
N ARG A 25 -1.19 8.70 3.25
CA ARG A 25 -1.51 9.97 2.60
C ARG A 25 -2.31 10.88 3.52
N GLN A 26 -3.23 10.33 4.30
CA GLN A 26 -4.01 11.12 5.26
C GLN A 26 -3.11 11.69 6.35
N VAL A 27 -2.19 10.88 6.87
CA VAL A 27 -1.25 11.35 7.89
C VAL A 27 -0.35 12.44 7.33
N ALA A 28 0.16 12.25 6.11
CA ALA A 28 1.01 13.25 5.47
C ALA A 28 0.27 14.57 5.30
N ALA A 29 -0.98 14.52 4.87
CA ALA A 29 -1.78 15.72 4.65
C ALA A 29 -2.04 16.48 5.95
N ALA A 30 -2.15 15.78 7.07
CA ALA A 30 -2.43 16.37 8.38
C ALA A 30 -1.16 16.79 9.12
N ALA A 31 0.02 16.40 8.65
CA ALA A 31 1.28 16.63 9.36
C ALA A 31 1.63 18.12 9.37
N ALA A 32 1.96 18.63 10.54
CA ALA A 32 2.38 20.03 10.71
C ALA A 32 3.86 20.24 10.39
N HIS A 33 4.68 19.21 10.60
CA HIS A 33 6.12 19.31 10.39
C HIS A 33 6.50 18.79 9.01
N PRO A 34 7.29 19.54 8.23
CA PRO A 34 7.69 19.09 6.89
C PRO A 34 8.39 17.75 6.86
N GLU A 35 9.20 17.46 7.86
CA GLU A 35 9.94 16.19 7.93
C GLU A 35 9.00 15.02 8.13
N VAL A 36 7.99 15.17 8.98
CA VAL A 36 6.98 14.13 9.21
C VAL A 36 6.15 13.93 7.95
N LYS A 37 5.76 15.02 7.31
CA LYS A 37 5.01 14.97 6.05
C LYS A 37 5.80 14.20 4.99
N GLN A 38 7.07 14.53 4.82
CA GLN A 38 7.93 13.87 3.84
C GLN A 38 8.05 12.37 4.13
N PHE A 39 8.21 12.01 5.39
CA PHE A 39 8.31 10.61 5.79
C PHE A 39 7.08 9.82 5.33
N PHE A 40 5.89 10.33 5.63
CA PHE A 40 4.66 9.61 5.28
C PHE A 40 4.36 9.66 3.79
N GLU A 41 4.76 10.71 3.09
CA GLU A 41 4.67 10.74 1.63
C GLU A 41 5.55 9.65 1.01
N THR A 42 6.77 9.48 1.53
CA THR A 42 7.66 8.42 1.09
C THR A 42 7.07 7.04 1.35
N MET A 43 6.48 6.85 2.54
CA MET A 43 5.83 5.57 2.87
C MET A 43 4.67 5.28 1.92
N ALA A 44 3.89 6.31 1.57
CA ALA A 44 2.78 6.15 0.64
C ALA A 44 3.28 5.74 -0.75
N GLU A 45 4.38 6.31 -1.21
CA GLU A 45 4.98 5.96 -2.50
C GLU A 45 5.49 4.52 -2.51
N GLU A 46 6.08 4.08 -1.40
CA GLU A 46 6.54 2.69 -1.27
C GLU A 46 5.36 1.72 -1.34
N GLU A 47 4.22 2.09 -0.75
CA GLU A 47 3.02 1.26 -0.83
C GLU A 47 2.51 1.11 -2.26
N VAL A 48 2.61 2.18 -3.07
CA VAL A 48 2.26 2.11 -4.49
C VAL A 48 3.13 1.08 -5.20
N ARG A 49 4.43 1.05 -4.90
CA ARG A 49 5.34 0.07 -5.47
C ARG A 49 4.96 -1.35 -5.07
N HIS A 50 4.61 -1.56 -3.79
CA HIS A 50 4.15 -2.87 -3.31
C HIS A 50 2.89 -3.31 -4.04
N ILE A 51 1.95 -2.39 -4.25
CA ILE A 51 0.72 -2.68 -4.98
C ILE A 51 1.04 -3.12 -6.41
N GLN A 52 1.98 -2.46 -7.06
CA GLN A 52 2.40 -2.83 -8.42
C GLN A 52 2.98 -4.23 -8.47
N ILE A 53 3.86 -4.56 -7.51
CA ILE A 53 4.47 -5.88 -7.42
C ILE A 53 3.41 -6.96 -7.21
N LEU A 54 2.48 -6.72 -6.27
CA LEU A 54 1.41 -7.67 -5.99
C LEU A 54 0.48 -7.83 -7.19
N SER A 55 0.19 -6.74 -7.90
CA SER A 55 -0.65 -6.79 -9.09
C SER A 55 -0.02 -7.63 -10.19
N GLU A 56 1.30 -7.58 -10.34
CA GLU A 56 2.00 -8.43 -11.31
C GLU A 56 1.86 -9.90 -10.95
N GLN A 57 1.91 -10.23 -9.66
CA GLN A 57 1.72 -11.61 -9.21
C GLN A 57 0.30 -12.09 -9.45
N TYR A 58 -0.67 -11.18 -9.41
CA TYR A 58 -2.08 -11.51 -9.58
C TYR A 58 -2.43 -11.86 -11.03
N LYS A 59 -1.73 -11.33 -11.99
CA LYS A 59 -1.95 -11.64 -13.40
C LYS A 59 -1.69 -13.14 -13.69
#